data_4d17f983f68e52cec5ebc17eb2e50455
#
_entry.id   4d17f983f68e52cec5ebc17eb2e50455
#
_cell.length_a   1.000
_cell.length_b   1.000
_cell.length_c   1.000
_cell.angle_alpha   90.00
_cell.angle_beta   90.00
_cell.angle_gamma   90.00
#
_symmetry.space_group_name_H-M   'P 1'
#
loop_
_entity.id
_entity.type
_entity.pdbx_description
1 polymer ?
#
loop_
_entity_poly.entity_id
_entity_poly.type
_entity_poly.pdbx_seq_one_letter_code
_entity_poly.pdbx_strand_id
1 'polypeptide(L)'
;CGPWAGHRHQRDLSVAGNCLVDEGVLAAMDQAFLTSDPSLKLGRRLMMALQAGEAAGGDHRSNLCTSAAVQVSGEAAFPLLDLRVDFHERAVEQLMEVYERSQALWAQQWRDELSELPMLNRLVA
;
A
#
# COMPACT_ATOMS: atom_id res chain seq x y z
N CYS A 1 -8.51 12.86 -17.74
CA CYS A 1 -7.34 12.28 -18.37
C CYS A 1 -7.43 10.75 -18.36
N GLY A 2 -7.24 10.12 -19.48
CA GLY A 2 -7.26 8.70 -19.69
C GLY A 2 -8.63 8.12 -20.04
N PRO A 3 -8.65 6.89 -20.59
CA PRO A 3 -9.88 6.31 -21.11
C PRO A 3 -10.87 5.92 -20.03
N TRP A 4 -10.40 5.66 -18.81
CA TRP A 4 -11.29 5.28 -17.73
C TRP A 4 -10.86 5.85 -16.37
N ALA A 5 -11.85 6.29 -15.61
CA ALA A 5 -11.71 6.73 -14.24
C ALA A 5 -12.94 6.32 -13.44
N GLY A 6 -12.77 6.00 -12.19
CA GLY A 6 -13.89 5.60 -11.36
C GLY A 6 -13.48 5.24 -9.93
N HIS A 7 -14.43 4.68 -9.22
CA HIS A 7 -14.23 4.20 -7.86
C HIS A 7 -15.14 3.00 -7.56
N ARG A 8 -14.75 2.23 -6.56
CA ARG A 8 -15.56 1.19 -5.95
C ARG A 8 -15.57 1.41 -4.44
N HIS A 9 -16.68 1.14 -3.82
CA HIS A 9 -16.86 1.35 -2.39
C HIS A 9 -17.49 0.12 -1.75
N GLN A 10 -16.89 -0.35 -0.69
CA GLN A 10 -17.36 -1.40 0.18
C GLN A 10 -17.48 -0.84 1.60
N ARG A 11 -17.99 -1.63 2.54
CA ARG A 11 -18.17 -1.22 3.93
C ARG A 11 -16.90 -0.60 4.55
N ASP A 12 -15.77 -1.28 4.37
CA ASP A 12 -14.50 -0.93 5.02
C ASP A 12 -13.36 -0.72 3.99
N LEU A 13 -13.71 -0.55 2.71
CA LEU A 13 -12.77 -0.43 1.62
C LEU A 13 -13.27 0.56 0.58
N SER A 14 -12.39 1.40 0.13
CA SER A 14 -12.61 2.24 -1.04
C SER A 14 -11.43 2.15 -1.98
N VAL A 15 -11.68 1.93 -3.25
CA VAL A 15 -10.67 1.97 -4.30
C VAL A 15 -11.09 2.97 -5.37
N ALA A 16 -10.14 3.76 -5.84
CA ALA A 16 -10.39 4.77 -6.88
C ALA A 16 -9.16 4.89 -7.79
N GLY A 17 -9.39 5.31 -9.01
CA GLY A 17 -8.31 5.54 -9.95
C GLY A 17 -8.76 6.32 -11.16
N ASN A 18 -7.79 6.85 -11.87
CA ASN A 18 -7.97 7.52 -13.16
C ASN A 18 -6.87 7.09 -14.13
N CYS A 19 -7.05 7.41 -15.39
CA CYS A 19 -6.11 7.01 -16.44
C CYS A 19 -5.89 5.48 -16.50
N LEU A 20 -6.86 4.70 -16.05
CA LEU A 20 -6.79 3.25 -16.03
C LEU A 20 -7.11 2.66 -17.41
N VAL A 21 -6.63 1.45 -17.66
CA VAL A 21 -6.95 0.73 -18.91
C VAL A 21 -8.46 0.46 -19.03
N ASP A 22 -9.08 0.03 -17.91
CA ASP A 22 -10.53 -0.20 -17.79
C ASP A 22 -10.95 -0.35 -16.31
N GLU A 23 -12.23 -0.61 -16.10
CA GLU A 23 -12.80 -0.84 -14.75
C GLU A 23 -12.27 -2.12 -14.06
N GLY A 24 -11.74 -3.06 -14.83
CA GLY A 24 -11.18 -4.32 -14.32
C GLY A 24 -10.02 -4.10 -13.35
N VAL A 25 -9.30 -2.99 -13.48
CA VAL A 25 -8.22 -2.63 -12.55
C VAL A 25 -8.76 -2.46 -11.13
N LEU A 26 -9.79 -1.66 -10.94
CA LEU A 26 -10.39 -1.44 -9.62
C LEU A 26 -11.12 -2.70 -9.10
N ALA A 27 -11.74 -3.46 -10.01
CA ALA A 27 -12.35 -4.73 -9.65
C ALA A 27 -11.32 -5.74 -9.13
N ALA A 28 -10.14 -5.82 -9.75
CA ALA A 28 -9.05 -6.68 -9.32
C ALA A 28 -8.50 -6.26 -7.94
N MET A 29 -8.33 -4.97 -7.70
CA MET A 29 -7.88 -4.44 -6.41
C MET A 29 -8.88 -4.77 -5.29
N ASP A 30 -10.16 -4.49 -5.52
CA ASP A 30 -11.27 -4.77 -4.61
C ASP A 30 -11.32 -6.28 -4.27
N GLN A 31 -11.31 -7.13 -5.28
CA GLN A 31 -11.32 -8.57 -5.14
C GLN A 31 -10.10 -9.09 -4.35
N ALA A 32 -8.90 -8.63 -4.68
CA ALA A 32 -7.67 -9.07 -4.02
C ALA A 32 -7.67 -8.72 -2.53
N PHE A 33 -8.17 -7.55 -2.17
CA PHE A 33 -8.29 -7.15 -0.76
C PHE A 33 -9.34 -7.97 -0.03
N LEU A 34 -10.54 -8.09 -0.58
CA LEU A 34 -11.67 -8.77 0.06
C LEU A 34 -11.44 -10.28 0.24
N THR A 35 -10.73 -10.92 -0.69
CA THR A 35 -10.42 -12.36 -0.63
C THR A 35 -9.11 -12.68 0.09
N SER A 36 -8.31 -11.67 0.44
CA SER A 36 -7.09 -11.87 1.21
C SER A 36 -7.42 -12.39 2.62
N ASP A 37 -6.53 -13.20 3.16
CA ASP A 37 -6.66 -13.69 4.54
C ASP A 37 -6.74 -12.49 5.53
N PRO A 38 -7.84 -12.34 6.27
CA PRO A 38 -8.01 -11.24 7.22
C PRO A 38 -7.02 -11.25 8.38
N SER A 39 -6.34 -12.36 8.63
CA SER A 39 -5.29 -12.47 9.66
C SER A 39 -3.97 -11.82 9.23
N LEU A 40 -3.78 -11.55 7.95
CA LEU A 40 -2.61 -10.84 7.44
C LEU A 40 -2.59 -9.39 7.92
N LYS A 41 -1.40 -8.85 8.12
CA LYS A 41 -1.22 -7.41 8.40
C LYS A 41 -1.87 -6.56 7.31
N LEU A 42 -2.52 -5.47 7.72
CA LEU A 42 -3.20 -4.56 6.78
C LEU A 42 -2.29 -4.10 5.65
N GLY A 43 -1.03 -3.74 5.95
CA GLY A 43 -0.07 -3.34 4.91
C GLY A 43 0.14 -4.42 3.84
N ARG A 44 0.20 -5.71 4.23
CA ARG A 44 0.29 -6.83 3.28
C ARG A 44 -0.93 -6.89 2.37
N ARG A 45 -2.12 -6.77 2.94
CA ARG A 45 -3.38 -6.83 2.19
C ARG A 45 -3.50 -5.66 1.21
N LEU A 46 -3.07 -4.46 1.62
CA LEU A 46 -3.01 -3.29 0.73
C LEU A 46 -2.02 -3.49 -0.42
N MET A 47 -0.84 -4.06 -0.13
CA MET A 47 0.14 -4.37 -1.17
C MET A 47 -0.38 -5.40 -2.18
N MET A 48 -1.11 -6.42 -1.72
CA MET A 48 -1.75 -7.41 -2.61
C MET A 48 -2.77 -6.75 -3.54
N ALA A 49 -3.59 -5.82 -3.02
CA ALA A 49 -4.54 -5.07 -3.83
C ALA A 49 -3.84 -4.21 -4.88
N LEU A 50 -2.77 -3.52 -4.50
CA LEU A 50 -2.00 -2.68 -5.42
C LEU A 50 -1.36 -3.50 -6.55
N GLN A 51 -0.77 -4.65 -6.22
CA GLN A 51 -0.22 -5.58 -7.21
C GLN A 51 -1.29 -6.13 -8.16
N ALA A 52 -2.47 -6.46 -7.63
CA ALA A 52 -3.59 -6.94 -8.46
C ALA A 52 -4.06 -5.88 -9.47
N GLY A 53 -4.10 -4.62 -9.05
CA GLY A 53 -4.43 -3.51 -9.95
C GLY A 53 -3.42 -3.35 -11.07
N GLU A 54 -2.14 -3.44 -10.77
CA GLU A 54 -1.08 -3.37 -11.78
C GLU A 54 -1.12 -4.57 -12.73
N ALA A 55 -1.30 -5.78 -12.19
CA ALA A 55 -1.42 -6.99 -13.00
C ALA A 55 -2.65 -6.98 -13.93
N ALA A 56 -3.71 -6.28 -13.54
CA ALA A 56 -4.92 -6.08 -14.36
C ALA A 56 -4.76 -5.00 -15.46
N GLY A 57 -3.59 -4.38 -15.55
CA GLY A 57 -3.25 -3.41 -16.59
C GLY A 57 -2.93 -2.00 -16.08
N GLY A 58 -3.31 -1.66 -14.86
CA GLY A 58 -2.97 -0.39 -14.21
C GLY A 58 -3.30 0.84 -15.03
N ASP A 59 -2.32 1.73 -15.15
CA ASP A 59 -2.40 2.93 -15.95
C ASP A 59 -2.30 2.60 -17.45
N HIS A 60 -3.24 3.13 -18.26
CA HIS A 60 -3.29 2.87 -19.70
C HIS A 60 -2.05 3.37 -20.46
N ARG A 61 -1.31 4.30 -19.88
CA ARG A 61 -0.10 4.84 -20.48
C ARG A 61 1.09 3.91 -20.37
N SER A 62 0.95 2.78 -19.67
CA SER A 62 1.97 1.78 -19.35
C SER A 62 3.33 2.37 -18.95
N ASN A 63 4.11 1.71 -18.11
CA ASN A 63 5.47 2.11 -17.71
C ASN A 63 5.63 3.58 -17.21
N LEU A 64 4.52 4.30 -16.98
CA LEU A 64 4.54 5.63 -16.40
C LEU A 64 4.23 5.65 -14.90
N CYS A 65 4.00 4.50 -14.30
CA CYS A 65 3.97 4.41 -12.84
C CYS A 65 5.40 4.67 -12.34
N THR A 66 5.62 5.86 -11.84
CA THR A 66 6.92 6.29 -11.36
C THR A 66 7.01 6.33 -9.85
N SER A 67 5.88 6.22 -9.17
CA SER A 67 5.81 6.22 -7.72
C SER A 67 4.73 5.27 -7.19
N ALA A 68 4.98 4.71 -6.03
CA ALA A 68 4.01 3.92 -5.28
C ALA A 68 4.24 4.11 -3.79
N ALA A 69 3.19 4.06 -2.99
CA ALA A 69 3.29 4.20 -1.54
C ALA A 69 2.27 3.33 -0.83
N VAL A 70 2.60 2.91 0.39
CA VAL A 70 1.67 2.29 1.33
C VAL A 70 1.86 2.91 2.71
N GLN A 71 0.76 3.30 3.32
CA GLN A 71 0.75 3.85 4.67
C GLN A 71 -0.31 3.15 5.51
N VAL A 72 0.02 2.83 6.76
CA VAL A 72 -0.91 2.31 7.75
C VAL A 72 -0.82 3.18 8.98
N SER A 73 -1.92 3.81 9.34
CA SER A 73 -2.04 4.62 10.56
C SER A 73 -2.57 3.78 11.72
N GLY A 74 -2.23 4.19 12.94
CA GLY A 74 -2.72 3.63 14.18
C GLY A 74 -3.15 4.76 15.11
N GLU A 75 -3.17 4.50 16.40
CA GLU A 75 -3.51 5.49 17.43
C GLU A 75 -2.38 6.49 17.71
N ALA A 76 -1.13 6.12 17.37
CA ALA A 76 0.02 6.99 17.54
C ALA A 76 0.00 8.17 16.55
N ALA A 77 0.71 9.24 16.89
CA ALA A 77 0.84 10.42 16.03
C ALA A 77 1.64 10.16 14.74
N PHE A 78 2.36 9.07 14.67
CA PHE A 78 3.13 8.64 13.50
C PHE A 78 2.55 7.32 12.94
N PRO A 79 2.68 7.07 11.64
CA PRO A 79 2.13 5.86 11.03
C PRO A 79 2.83 4.59 11.52
N LEU A 80 2.08 3.51 11.61
CA LEU A 80 2.61 2.16 11.90
C LEU A 80 3.47 1.64 10.74
N LEU A 81 3.14 2.05 9.53
CA LEU A 81 3.87 1.75 8.31
C LEU A 81 3.79 2.97 7.39
N ASP A 82 4.92 3.37 6.85
CA ASP A 82 5.01 4.45 5.85
C ASP A 82 6.17 4.13 4.91
N LEU A 83 5.83 3.56 3.77
CA LEU A 83 6.80 3.14 2.76
C LEU A 83 6.42 3.74 1.42
N ARG A 84 7.43 4.15 0.65
CA ARG A 84 7.21 4.67 -0.69
C ARG A 84 8.42 4.48 -1.60
N VAL A 85 8.13 4.48 -2.89
CA VAL A 85 9.09 4.53 -3.97
C VAL A 85 8.75 5.76 -4.78
N ASP A 86 9.66 6.73 -4.85
CA ASP A 86 9.39 8.04 -5.46
C ASP A 86 9.63 8.05 -6.96
N PHE A 87 10.53 7.22 -7.45
CA PHE A 87 10.83 7.15 -8.89
C PHE A 87 11.37 5.78 -9.28
N HIS A 88 10.56 5.01 -10.00
CA HIS A 88 10.95 3.71 -10.55
C HIS A 88 9.96 3.29 -11.63
N GLU A 89 10.43 2.73 -12.74
CA GLU A 89 9.54 2.26 -13.83
C GLU A 89 8.65 1.07 -13.43
N ARG A 90 9.04 0.32 -12.37
CA ARG A 90 8.26 -0.75 -11.75
C ARG A 90 8.05 -0.44 -10.26
N ALA A 91 7.41 0.70 -9.99
CA ALA A 91 7.32 1.23 -8.63
C ALA A 91 6.56 0.31 -7.67
N VAL A 92 5.51 -0.37 -8.10
CA VAL A 92 4.74 -1.31 -7.25
C VAL A 92 5.57 -2.52 -6.87
N GLU A 93 6.29 -3.11 -7.82
CA GLU A 93 7.20 -4.24 -7.55
C GLU A 93 8.32 -3.83 -6.59
N GLN A 94 8.92 -2.68 -6.83
CA GLN A 94 9.95 -2.13 -5.95
C GLN A 94 9.41 -1.83 -4.54
N LEU A 95 8.18 -1.30 -4.43
CA LEU A 95 7.54 -1.07 -3.15
C LEU A 95 7.30 -2.39 -2.39
N MET A 96 6.96 -3.47 -3.10
CA MET A 96 6.83 -4.78 -2.47
C MET A 96 8.16 -5.27 -1.88
N GLU A 97 9.28 -5.09 -2.57
CA GLU A 97 10.60 -5.41 -2.02
C GLU A 97 10.90 -4.61 -0.75
N VAL A 98 10.61 -3.31 -0.77
CA VAL A 98 10.77 -2.44 0.41
C VAL A 98 9.87 -2.93 1.55
N TYR A 99 8.62 -3.31 1.24
CA TYR A 99 7.70 -3.87 2.22
C TYR A 99 8.27 -5.15 2.86
N GLU A 100 8.72 -6.11 2.06
CA GLU A 100 9.29 -7.37 2.57
C GLU A 100 10.50 -7.10 3.50
N ARG A 101 11.38 -6.20 3.10
CA ARG A 101 12.52 -5.79 3.95
C ARG A 101 12.07 -5.14 5.26
N SER A 102 11.00 -4.36 5.22
CA SER A 102 10.44 -3.73 6.43
C SER A 102 9.85 -4.75 7.41
N GLN A 103 9.52 -5.95 6.96
CA GLN A 103 9.00 -7.04 7.77
C GLN A 103 10.09 -7.98 8.29
N ALA A 104 11.36 -7.75 7.96
CA ALA A 104 12.47 -8.55 8.45
C ALA A 104 12.53 -8.51 9.98
N LEU A 105 12.94 -9.63 10.59
CA LEU A 105 12.93 -9.80 12.04
C LEU A 105 13.68 -8.68 12.78
N TRP A 106 14.86 -8.31 12.29
CA TRP A 106 15.67 -7.23 12.88
C TRP A 106 14.96 -5.86 12.84
N ALA A 107 14.21 -5.58 11.77
CA ALA A 107 13.49 -4.32 11.63
C ALA A 107 12.25 -4.28 12.55
N GLN A 108 11.60 -5.42 12.78
CA GLN A 108 10.51 -5.55 13.75
C GLN A 108 11.03 -5.36 15.17
N GLN A 109 12.08 -6.08 15.54
CA GLN A 109 12.71 -6.00 16.86
C GLN A 109 13.15 -4.58 17.18
N TRP A 110 13.77 -3.90 16.24
CA TRP A 110 14.21 -2.52 16.44
C TRP A 110 13.05 -1.55 16.66
N ARG A 111 11.94 -1.73 15.96
CA ARG A 111 10.72 -0.93 16.19
C ARG A 111 10.10 -1.20 17.56
N ASP A 112 10.09 -2.45 17.98
CA ASP A 112 9.56 -2.83 19.29
C ASP A 112 10.43 -2.19 20.41
N GLU A 113 11.74 -2.27 20.31
CA GLU A 113 12.67 -1.62 21.23
C GLU A 113 12.50 -0.10 21.28
N LEU A 114 12.32 0.55 20.12
CA LEU A 114 12.07 1.99 20.06
C LEU A 114 10.74 2.39 20.70
N SER A 115 9.72 1.56 20.60
CA SER A 115 8.40 1.83 21.18
C SER A 115 8.43 1.83 22.71
N GLU A 116 9.38 1.13 23.32
CA GLU A 116 9.58 1.07 24.76
C GLU A 116 10.36 2.26 25.34
N LEU A 117 10.96 3.10 24.48
CA LEU A 117 11.75 4.24 24.95
C LEU A 117 10.87 5.38 25.49
N PRO A 118 11.02 5.78 26.78
CA PRO A 118 10.18 6.81 27.39
C PRO A 118 10.27 8.19 26.71
N MET A 119 11.35 8.43 25.98
CA MET A 119 11.58 9.71 25.32
C MET A 119 10.70 9.92 24.08
N LEU A 120 10.33 8.87 23.37
CA LEU A 120 9.46 8.98 22.20
C LEU A 120 8.05 9.44 22.59
N ASN A 121 7.58 9.05 23.76
CA ASN A 121 6.30 9.50 24.29
C ASN A 121 6.27 10.98 24.71
N ARG A 122 7.43 11.61 24.92
CA ARG A 122 7.52 13.02 25.28
C ARG A 122 7.57 13.96 24.08
N LEU A 123 7.96 13.45 22.91
CA LEU A 123 7.99 14.24 21.67
C LEU A 123 6.61 14.34 21.02
N VAL A 124 5.66 13.55 21.48
CA VAL A 124 4.28 13.47 20.94
C VAL A 124 3.27 14.18 21.85
N ALA A 125 3.69 14.63 22.99
CA ALA A 125 2.87 15.46 23.89
C ALA A 125 3.08 16.98 23.59
#